data_a4f0208858eccd221b31d7484e9240d1
#
_entry.id   a4f0208858eccd221b31d7484e9240d1
#
_cell.length_a   1.000
_cell.length_b   1.000
_cell.length_c   1.000
_cell.angle_alpha   90.00
_cell.angle_beta   90.00
_cell.angle_gamma   90.00
#
_symmetry.space_group_name_H-M   'P 1'
#
loop_
_entity.id
_entity.type
_entity.pdbx_description
1 polymer ?
#
loop_
_entity_poly.entity_id
_entity_poly.type
_entity_poly.pdbx_seq_one_letter_code
_entity_poly.pdbx_strand_id
1 'polypeptide(L)'
;MTQRIQMNPTIKDGMNSLQRLLKRAFDLVGSLLALILLSPLMGIIALLIYREKSGPILYRQERIGRGGKPFHILKFRTLPVDHETHGPSLSAHCQGATPLMRTLRDHHLDELPQLWNILRGDMSFVGPRPERKFYIDKIMAQNPDYAYLYCMRPGLTSWATVCNGYTDTMEKMLIRLQMDLCYLQKRSLWTDFKIILTTANYIINGKKI
;
A
#
# COMPACT_ATOMS: atom_id res chain seq x y z
N MET A 1 -13.28 22.98 16.32
CA MET A 1 -13.97 23.52 15.14
C MET A 1 -13.67 22.60 13.96
N THR A 2 -14.60 21.76 13.56
CA THR A 2 -14.46 20.85 12.41
C THR A 2 -14.71 21.66 11.15
N GLN A 3 -13.63 22.10 10.50
CA GLN A 3 -13.77 22.72 9.17
C GLN A 3 -14.42 21.67 8.25
N ARG A 4 -15.61 21.95 7.76
CA ARG A 4 -16.21 21.20 6.65
C ARG A 4 -15.31 21.43 5.44
N ILE A 5 -14.54 20.41 5.06
CA ILE A 5 -13.76 20.40 3.82
C ILE A 5 -14.78 20.58 2.69
N GLN A 6 -14.71 21.72 1.98
CA GLN A 6 -15.51 21.92 0.77
C GLN A 6 -14.96 20.97 -0.29
N MET A 7 -15.67 19.85 -0.48
CA MET A 7 -15.30 18.85 -1.48
C MET A 7 -15.61 19.38 -2.87
N ASN A 8 -14.66 19.26 -3.78
CA ASN A 8 -14.83 19.64 -5.19
C ASN A 8 -15.90 18.72 -5.83
N PRO A 9 -17.09 19.22 -6.22
CA PRO A 9 -18.22 18.38 -6.66
C PRO A 9 -17.95 17.60 -7.96
N THR A 10 -16.83 17.84 -8.62
CA THR A 10 -16.48 17.21 -9.89
C THR A 10 -15.77 15.85 -9.75
N ILE A 11 -15.26 15.49 -8.58
CA ILE A 11 -14.56 14.23 -8.37
C ILE A 11 -15.55 13.12 -8.00
N LYS A 12 -15.93 12.31 -9.00
CA LYS A 12 -16.83 11.16 -8.84
C LYS A 12 -16.07 9.85 -8.95
N ASP A 13 -16.57 8.83 -8.25
CA ASP A 13 -16.07 7.46 -8.35
C ASP A 13 -16.43 6.85 -9.72
N GLY A 14 -15.43 6.38 -10.45
CA GLY A 14 -15.62 5.72 -11.75
C GLY A 14 -16.32 4.37 -11.68
N MET A 15 -16.30 3.69 -10.51
CA MET A 15 -16.97 2.39 -10.31
C MET A 15 -18.38 2.54 -9.78
N ASN A 16 -19.34 1.85 -10.40
CA ASN A 16 -20.68 1.66 -9.87
C ASN A 16 -20.70 0.62 -8.71
N SER A 17 -21.87 0.46 -8.06
CA SER A 17 -22.02 -0.43 -6.91
C SER A 17 -21.72 -1.89 -7.23
N LEU A 18 -22.13 -2.37 -8.41
CA LEU A 18 -21.88 -3.73 -8.87
C LEU A 18 -20.37 -3.99 -9.07
N GLN A 19 -19.69 -3.08 -9.75
CA GLN A 19 -18.23 -3.19 -9.94
C GLN A 19 -17.47 -3.18 -8.61
N ARG A 20 -17.91 -2.36 -7.63
CA ARG A 20 -17.32 -2.37 -6.29
C ARG A 20 -17.55 -3.69 -5.55
N LEU A 21 -18.70 -4.32 -5.74
CA LEU A 21 -19.00 -5.64 -5.18
C LEU A 21 -18.13 -6.72 -5.83
N LEU A 22 -18.07 -6.75 -7.16
CA LEU A 22 -17.22 -7.67 -7.91
C LEU A 22 -15.74 -7.52 -7.58
N LYS A 23 -15.26 -6.28 -7.48
CA LYS A 23 -13.90 -6.00 -7.01
C LYS A 23 -13.66 -6.59 -5.61
N ARG A 24 -14.61 -6.43 -4.69
CA ARG A 24 -14.45 -7.00 -3.34
C ARG A 24 -14.46 -8.52 -3.34
N ALA A 25 -15.31 -9.16 -4.15
CA ALA A 25 -15.31 -10.61 -4.33
C ALA A 25 -13.95 -11.09 -4.87
N PHE A 26 -13.41 -10.41 -5.88
CA PHE A 26 -12.07 -10.68 -6.42
C PHE A 26 -10.98 -10.50 -5.33
N ASP A 27 -11.02 -9.43 -4.54
CA ASP A 27 -10.08 -9.20 -3.45
C ASP A 27 -10.10 -10.35 -2.43
N LEU A 28 -11.30 -10.82 -2.04
CA LEU A 28 -11.45 -11.90 -1.07
C LEU A 28 -10.93 -13.23 -1.62
N VAL A 29 -11.43 -13.64 -2.78
CA VAL A 29 -11.06 -14.93 -3.37
C VAL A 29 -9.57 -14.94 -3.74
N GLY A 30 -9.10 -13.88 -4.41
CA GLY A 30 -7.72 -13.75 -4.82
C GLY A 30 -6.74 -13.72 -3.65
N SER A 31 -7.05 -13.00 -2.57
CA SER A 31 -6.17 -12.96 -1.39
C SER A 31 -6.16 -14.27 -0.64
N LEU A 32 -7.31 -14.98 -0.54
CA LEU A 32 -7.37 -16.30 0.08
C LEU A 32 -6.53 -17.32 -0.71
N LEU A 33 -6.71 -17.39 -2.02
CA LEU A 33 -5.94 -18.27 -2.89
C LEU A 33 -4.44 -17.95 -2.84
N ALA A 34 -4.08 -16.66 -2.89
CA ALA A 34 -2.69 -16.23 -2.79
C ALA A 34 -2.07 -16.58 -1.43
N LEU A 35 -2.81 -16.42 -0.32
CA LEU A 35 -2.34 -16.85 1.01
C LEU A 35 -2.08 -18.34 1.07
N ILE A 36 -2.97 -19.18 0.52
CA ILE A 36 -2.80 -20.63 0.51
C ILE A 36 -1.57 -21.00 -0.36
N LEU A 37 -1.50 -20.47 -1.58
CA LEU A 37 -0.45 -20.81 -2.53
C LEU A 37 0.93 -20.34 -2.07
N LEU A 38 1.01 -19.14 -1.47
CA LEU A 38 2.28 -18.54 -1.03
C LEU A 38 2.63 -18.88 0.41
N SER A 39 1.79 -19.62 1.14
CA SER A 39 2.04 -20.00 2.54
C SER A 39 3.38 -20.73 2.74
N PRO A 40 3.82 -21.68 1.87
CA PRO A 40 5.13 -22.32 2.04
C PRO A 40 6.28 -21.29 1.92
N LEU A 41 6.21 -20.40 0.92
CA LEU A 41 7.21 -19.34 0.74
C LEU A 41 7.22 -18.39 1.94
N MET A 42 6.04 -17.98 2.42
CA MET A 42 5.93 -17.12 3.60
C MET A 42 6.50 -17.81 4.85
N GLY A 43 6.33 -19.12 5.00
CA GLY A 43 6.93 -19.92 6.07
C GLY A 43 8.45 -19.93 6.01
N ILE A 44 9.02 -20.10 4.82
CA ILE A 44 10.48 -20.03 4.60
C ILE A 44 11.02 -18.65 4.96
N ILE A 45 10.38 -17.57 4.47
CA ILE A 45 10.79 -16.19 4.78
C ILE A 45 10.71 -15.94 6.28
N ALA A 46 9.64 -16.37 6.95
CA ALA A 46 9.49 -16.24 8.39
C ALA A 46 10.59 -16.93 9.15
N LEU A 47 10.98 -18.16 8.74
CA LEU A 47 12.06 -18.93 9.34
C LEU A 47 13.43 -18.23 9.15
N LEU A 48 13.69 -17.70 7.96
CA LEU A 48 14.94 -16.96 7.67
C LEU A 48 15.06 -15.72 8.56
N ILE A 49 13.98 -14.91 8.66
CA ILE A 49 13.96 -13.73 9.53
C ILE A 49 14.12 -14.12 11.01
N TYR A 50 13.47 -15.21 11.44
CA TYR A 50 13.62 -15.71 12.81
C TYR A 50 15.07 -16.09 13.14
N ARG A 51 15.78 -16.70 12.19
CA ARG A 51 17.20 -17.08 12.36
C ARG A 51 18.15 -15.88 12.47
N GLU A 52 17.80 -14.75 11.85
CA GLU A 52 18.61 -13.52 11.96
C GLU A 52 18.55 -12.88 13.35
N LYS A 53 17.61 -13.30 14.21
CA LYS A 53 17.41 -12.76 15.57
C LYS A 53 17.26 -11.24 15.63
N SER A 54 16.79 -10.61 14.54
CA SER A 54 16.67 -9.17 14.39
C SER A 54 15.40 -8.59 15.01
N GLY A 55 14.62 -9.39 15.74
CA GLY A 55 13.38 -8.99 16.40
C GLY A 55 12.14 -9.76 15.89
N PRO A 56 10.92 -9.26 16.11
CA PRO A 56 9.69 -9.92 15.68
C PRO A 56 9.65 -10.15 14.16
N ILE A 57 9.14 -11.31 13.71
CA ILE A 57 9.04 -11.69 12.29
C ILE A 57 8.18 -10.70 11.50
N LEU A 58 7.06 -10.30 12.10
CA LEU A 58 6.12 -9.36 11.47
C LEU A 58 6.33 -7.95 12.02
N TYR A 59 6.33 -6.99 11.12
CA TYR A 59 6.26 -5.56 11.40
C TYR A 59 4.84 -5.08 11.22
N ARG A 60 4.36 -4.27 12.16
CA ARG A 60 3.03 -3.66 12.15
C ARG A 60 3.18 -2.16 12.25
N GLN A 61 2.47 -1.44 11.38
CA GLN A 61 2.47 0.02 11.39
C GLN A 61 1.06 0.54 11.14
N GLU A 62 0.67 1.54 11.91
CA GLU A 62 -0.61 2.20 11.72
C GLU A 62 -0.63 3.00 10.42
N ARG A 63 -1.69 2.83 9.66
CA ARG A 63 -2.00 3.53 8.42
C ARG A 63 -3.46 3.94 8.40
N ILE A 64 -3.78 4.92 7.56
CA ILE A 64 -5.16 5.37 7.39
C ILE A 64 -5.77 4.69 6.16
N GLY A 65 -6.93 4.08 6.38
CA GLY A 65 -7.67 3.33 5.37
C GLY A 65 -8.97 4.00 4.94
N ARG A 66 -9.88 3.19 4.41
CA ARG A 66 -11.18 3.64 3.94
C ARG A 66 -11.97 4.33 5.05
N GLY A 67 -12.61 5.45 4.71
CA GLY A 67 -13.38 6.26 5.65
C GLY A 67 -12.53 7.03 6.65
N GLY A 68 -11.20 7.15 6.41
CA GLY A 68 -10.28 7.79 7.35
C GLY A 68 -10.00 6.96 8.60
N LYS A 69 -10.36 5.67 8.62
CA LYS A 69 -10.20 4.78 9.77
C LYS A 69 -8.78 4.22 9.83
N PRO A 70 -8.14 4.21 11.02
CA PRO A 70 -6.83 3.61 11.18
C PRO A 70 -6.93 2.08 11.09
N PHE A 71 -5.88 1.47 10.53
CA PHE A 71 -5.66 0.03 10.52
C PHE A 71 -4.15 -0.27 10.59
N HIS A 72 -3.79 -1.52 10.89
CA HIS A 72 -2.39 -1.92 10.94
C HIS A 72 -2.02 -2.69 9.67
N ILE A 73 -1.13 -2.09 8.87
CA ILE A 73 -0.51 -2.80 7.75
C ILE A 73 0.46 -3.85 8.27
N LEU A 74 0.46 -5.03 7.65
CA LEU A 74 1.35 -6.13 8.00
C LEU A 74 2.45 -6.29 6.96
N LYS A 75 3.70 -6.42 7.42
CA LYS A 75 4.86 -6.72 6.57
C LYS A 75 5.77 -7.70 7.27
N PHE A 76 6.59 -8.42 6.53
CA PHE A 76 7.77 -9.04 7.12
C PHE A 76 8.75 -7.95 7.56
N ARG A 77 9.43 -8.21 8.68
CA ARG A 77 10.41 -7.25 9.20
C ARG A 77 11.66 -7.25 8.32
N THR A 78 11.92 -6.13 7.71
CA THR A 78 13.10 -5.88 6.86
C THR A 78 13.88 -4.64 7.28
N LEU A 79 13.65 -4.20 8.53
CA LEU A 79 14.31 -3.07 9.16
C LEU A 79 14.68 -3.42 10.60
N PRO A 80 15.80 -2.90 11.13
CA PRO A 80 16.15 -3.02 12.54
C PRO A 80 15.03 -2.47 13.44
N VAL A 81 14.96 -2.97 14.69
CA VAL A 81 13.92 -2.58 15.66
C VAL A 81 13.96 -1.07 15.93
N ASP A 82 15.15 -0.49 15.96
CA ASP A 82 15.37 0.92 16.35
C ASP A 82 15.25 1.92 15.19
N HIS A 83 14.83 1.46 14.01
CA HIS A 83 14.80 2.32 12.81
C HIS A 83 13.88 3.55 12.95
N GLU A 84 12.84 3.50 13.77
CA GLU A 84 11.87 4.61 13.93
C GLU A 84 12.14 5.52 15.13
N THR A 85 13.24 5.33 15.87
CA THR A 85 13.58 6.15 17.05
C THR A 85 13.77 7.63 16.72
N HIS A 86 14.09 7.97 15.47
CA HIS A 86 14.27 9.34 14.99
C HIS A 86 13.06 9.91 14.26
N GLY A 87 11.88 9.30 14.39
CA GLY A 87 10.63 9.75 13.77
C GLY A 87 10.36 9.14 12.38
N PRO A 88 9.26 9.58 11.72
CA PRO A 88 8.86 9.06 10.42
C PRO A 88 9.88 9.44 9.35
N SER A 89 10.65 8.45 8.85
CA SER A 89 11.61 8.66 7.76
C SER A 89 10.98 8.31 6.41
N LEU A 90 11.20 9.17 5.41
CA LEU A 90 10.88 8.91 4.00
C LEU A 90 12.01 8.17 3.29
N SER A 91 13.22 8.13 3.88
CA SER A 91 14.38 7.57 3.20
C SER A 91 14.32 6.04 3.13
N ALA A 92 14.51 5.53 1.93
CA ALA A 92 14.64 4.08 1.68
C ALA A 92 16.02 3.51 2.16
N HIS A 93 16.95 4.39 2.54
CA HIS A 93 18.29 3.99 2.97
C HIS A 93 18.28 3.58 4.43
N CYS A 94 18.22 2.29 4.64
CA CYS A 94 18.24 1.70 5.98
C CYS A 94 19.65 1.26 6.31
N GLN A 95 20.35 2.06 7.11
CA GLN A 95 21.58 1.61 7.76
C GLN A 95 21.23 0.42 8.65
N GLY A 96 22.05 -0.64 8.59
CA GLY A 96 21.86 -1.85 9.39
C GLY A 96 20.96 -2.94 8.81
N ALA A 97 20.39 -2.77 7.60
CA ALA A 97 19.64 -3.83 6.94
C ALA A 97 20.59 -4.94 6.43
N THR A 98 20.28 -6.20 6.77
CA THR A 98 21.03 -7.38 6.30
C THR A 98 20.83 -7.61 4.80
N PRO A 99 21.68 -8.43 4.13
CA PRO A 99 21.48 -8.80 2.73
C PRO A 99 20.10 -9.44 2.48
N LEU A 100 19.62 -10.30 3.39
CA LEU A 100 18.29 -10.90 3.31
C LEU A 100 17.20 -9.82 3.33
N MET A 101 17.25 -8.89 4.28
CA MET A 101 16.29 -7.80 4.41
C MET A 101 16.23 -6.94 3.15
N ARG A 102 17.38 -6.65 2.54
CA ARG A 102 17.45 -5.90 1.27
C ARG A 102 16.81 -6.68 0.12
N THR A 103 17.15 -7.97 -0.02
CA THR A 103 16.55 -8.84 -1.05
C THR A 103 15.03 -8.91 -0.93
N LEU A 104 14.50 -9.10 0.29
CA LEU A 104 13.05 -9.15 0.52
C LEU A 104 12.36 -7.84 0.09
N ARG A 105 12.98 -6.69 0.34
CA ARG A 105 12.44 -5.37 -0.05
C ARG A 105 12.57 -5.11 -1.54
N ASP A 106 13.71 -5.44 -2.14
CA ASP A 106 13.94 -5.22 -3.57
C ASP A 106 12.97 -6.03 -4.44
N HIS A 107 12.50 -7.18 -3.93
CA HIS A 107 11.50 -8.04 -4.58
C HIS A 107 10.09 -7.90 -4.01
N HIS A 108 9.84 -6.92 -3.12
CA HIS A 108 8.54 -6.69 -2.47
C HIS A 108 7.97 -7.92 -1.72
N LEU A 109 8.82 -8.91 -1.39
CA LEU A 109 8.41 -10.11 -0.65
C LEU A 109 8.06 -9.79 0.81
N ASP A 110 8.58 -8.69 1.34
CA ASP A 110 8.23 -8.17 2.65
C ASP A 110 6.76 -7.75 2.76
N GLU A 111 6.09 -7.48 1.64
CA GLU A 111 4.70 -7.04 1.60
C GLU A 111 3.68 -8.20 1.51
N LEU A 112 4.12 -9.47 1.36
CA LEU A 112 3.22 -10.63 1.27
C LEU A 112 2.22 -10.74 2.44
N PRO A 113 2.56 -10.41 3.71
CA PRO A 113 1.58 -10.43 4.81
C PRO A 113 0.40 -9.48 4.63
N GLN A 114 0.49 -8.47 3.74
CA GLN A 114 -0.64 -7.58 3.42
C GLN A 114 -1.81 -8.30 2.74
N LEU A 115 -1.59 -9.50 2.17
CA LEU A 115 -2.67 -10.36 1.69
C LEU A 115 -3.70 -10.64 2.79
N TRP A 116 -3.27 -10.73 4.05
CA TRP A 116 -4.17 -10.83 5.20
C TRP A 116 -4.99 -9.54 5.41
N ASN A 117 -4.38 -8.36 5.22
CA ASN A 117 -5.12 -7.11 5.27
C ASN A 117 -6.18 -7.01 4.16
N ILE A 118 -5.88 -7.55 2.96
CA ILE A 118 -6.86 -7.61 1.86
C ILE A 118 -8.02 -8.55 2.23
N LEU A 119 -7.70 -9.75 2.71
CA LEU A 119 -8.71 -10.74 3.14
C LEU A 119 -9.62 -10.17 4.22
N ARG A 120 -9.05 -9.54 5.24
CA ARG A 120 -9.76 -8.90 6.34
C ARG A 120 -10.64 -7.72 5.88
N GLY A 121 -10.28 -7.04 4.80
CA GLY A 121 -11.04 -5.92 4.24
C GLY A 121 -10.49 -4.54 4.57
N ASP A 122 -9.33 -4.47 5.18
CA ASP A 122 -8.60 -3.23 5.42
C ASP A 122 -8.04 -2.66 4.12
N MET A 123 -7.64 -3.57 3.20
CA MET A 123 -7.01 -3.25 1.92
C MET A 123 -7.71 -3.92 0.72
N SER A 124 -7.22 -3.60 -0.47
CA SER A 124 -7.57 -4.17 -1.78
C SER A 124 -6.28 -4.50 -2.53
N PHE A 125 -6.32 -5.32 -3.59
CA PHE A 125 -5.16 -5.47 -4.47
C PHE A 125 -4.77 -4.14 -5.11
N VAL A 126 -5.76 -3.39 -5.63
CA VAL A 126 -5.53 -2.10 -6.31
C VAL A 126 -6.26 -0.98 -5.58
N GLY A 127 -5.51 0.09 -5.27
CA GLY A 127 -6.03 1.28 -4.60
C GLY A 127 -4.90 2.25 -4.25
N PRO A 128 -5.20 3.43 -3.72
CA PRO A 128 -4.17 4.37 -3.29
C PRO A 128 -3.27 3.75 -2.21
N ARG A 129 -1.98 4.11 -2.21
CA ARG A 129 -1.06 3.61 -1.19
C ARG A 129 -1.50 4.06 0.21
N PRO A 130 -1.55 3.16 1.21
CA PRO A 130 -1.89 3.55 2.57
C PRO A 130 -0.78 4.41 3.19
N GLU A 131 -1.13 5.64 3.57
CA GLU A 131 -0.19 6.58 4.17
C GLU A 131 -0.35 6.68 5.69
N ARG A 132 0.69 7.15 6.38
CA ARG A 132 0.65 7.47 7.81
C ARG A 132 -0.10 8.79 7.99
N LYS A 133 -0.85 8.91 9.09
CA LYS A 133 -1.58 10.13 9.41
C LYS A 133 -0.71 11.39 9.33
N PHE A 134 0.51 11.31 9.82
CA PHE A 134 1.49 12.41 9.76
C PHE A 134 1.71 12.98 8.34
N TYR A 135 1.82 12.09 7.33
CA TYR A 135 1.99 12.55 5.95
C TYR A 135 0.67 13.02 5.34
N ILE A 136 -0.43 12.35 5.68
CA ILE A 136 -1.76 12.75 5.22
C ILE A 136 -2.08 14.17 5.68
N ASP A 137 -1.81 14.51 6.94
CA ASP A 137 -2.06 15.85 7.48
C ASP A 137 -1.26 16.92 6.70
N LYS A 138 -0.01 16.62 6.34
CA LYS A 138 0.82 17.51 5.52
C LYS A 138 0.32 17.65 4.09
N ILE A 139 -0.13 16.55 3.48
CA ILE A 139 -0.70 16.55 2.12
C ILE A 139 -2.01 17.35 2.13
N MET A 140 -2.90 17.08 3.08
CA MET A 140 -4.20 17.75 3.19
C MET A 140 -4.08 19.24 3.49
N ALA A 141 -3.02 19.68 4.16
CA ALA A 141 -2.73 21.10 4.35
C ALA A 141 -2.42 21.82 3.03
N GLN A 142 -1.90 21.11 2.01
CA GLN A 142 -1.62 21.67 0.68
C GLN A 142 -2.72 21.36 -0.33
N ASN A 143 -3.34 20.19 -0.24
CA ASN A 143 -4.41 19.77 -1.13
C ASN A 143 -5.48 18.96 -0.37
N PRO A 144 -6.61 19.58 0.00
CA PRO A 144 -7.69 18.93 0.73
C PRO A 144 -8.41 17.84 -0.07
N ASP A 145 -8.22 17.77 -1.39
CA ASP A 145 -8.80 16.74 -2.25
C ASP A 145 -8.32 15.32 -1.89
N TYR A 146 -7.26 15.19 -1.09
CA TYR A 146 -6.87 13.89 -0.50
C TYR A 146 -8.05 13.17 0.17
N ALA A 147 -9.00 13.92 0.75
CA ALA A 147 -10.18 13.36 1.43
C ALA A 147 -11.03 12.46 0.51
N TYR A 148 -11.02 12.68 -0.82
CA TYR A 148 -11.74 11.82 -1.75
C TYR A 148 -11.19 10.39 -1.78
N LEU A 149 -9.90 10.20 -1.50
CA LEU A 149 -9.30 8.87 -1.49
C LEU A 149 -9.88 7.98 -0.38
N TYR A 150 -10.47 8.57 0.66
CA TYR A 150 -11.11 7.81 1.73
C TYR A 150 -12.34 7.00 1.29
N CYS A 151 -12.90 7.26 0.11
CA CYS A 151 -13.98 6.42 -0.42
C CYS A 151 -13.49 5.04 -0.86
N MET A 152 -12.17 4.88 -1.10
CA MET A 152 -11.54 3.64 -1.52
C MET A 152 -10.86 2.89 -0.36
N ARG A 153 -10.68 1.57 -0.50
CA ARG A 153 -9.69 0.84 0.28
C ARG A 153 -8.30 1.13 -0.26
N PRO A 154 -7.29 1.30 0.60
CA PRO A 154 -5.90 1.38 0.14
C PRO A 154 -5.48 0.09 -0.56
N GLY A 155 -4.55 0.21 -1.50
CA GLY A 155 -4.10 -0.90 -2.34
C GLY A 155 -2.75 -1.48 -1.91
N LEU A 156 -2.54 -2.76 -2.24
CA LEU A 156 -1.22 -3.38 -2.26
C LEU A 156 -0.39 -2.78 -3.40
N THR A 157 -1.02 -2.51 -4.54
CA THR A 157 -0.46 -1.76 -5.66
C THR A 157 -1.38 -0.63 -6.10
N SER A 158 -0.83 0.34 -6.85
CA SER A 158 -1.58 1.45 -7.45
C SER A 158 -0.95 1.86 -8.78
N TRP A 159 -1.72 2.55 -9.61
CA TRP A 159 -1.18 3.19 -10.82
C TRP A 159 -0.04 4.15 -10.49
N ALA A 160 -0.21 4.92 -9.43
CA ALA A 160 0.79 5.86 -8.96
C ALA A 160 2.08 5.16 -8.49
N THR A 161 1.97 4.01 -7.82
CA THR A 161 3.14 3.21 -7.40
C THR A 161 3.93 2.72 -8.62
N VAL A 162 3.24 2.24 -9.65
CA VAL A 162 3.88 1.72 -10.88
C VAL A 162 4.57 2.83 -11.68
N CYS A 163 4.00 4.06 -11.72
CA CYS A 163 4.49 5.14 -12.57
C CYS A 163 5.43 6.13 -11.86
N ASN A 164 5.28 6.34 -10.57
CA ASN A 164 5.97 7.40 -9.82
C ASN A 164 7.10 6.88 -8.91
N GLY A 165 7.20 5.57 -8.73
CA GLY A 165 8.22 4.95 -7.88
C GLY A 165 8.17 5.44 -6.41
N TYR A 166 9.34 5.52 -5.77
CA TYR A 166 9.46 5.98 -4.38
C TYR A 166 9.10 7.46 -4.23
N THR A 167 8.24 7.77 -3.26
CA THR A 167 7.81 9.13 -2.91
C THR A 167 8.48 9.58 -1.62
N ASP A 168 9.63 10.18 -1.76
CA ASP A 168 10.52 10.67 -0.71
C ASP A 168 10.42 12.19 -0.47
N THR A 169 9.69 12.91 -1.33
CA THR A 169 9.49 14.36 -1.23
C THR A 169 7.99 14.70 -1.20
N MET A 170 7.65 15.86 -0.65
CA MET A 170 6.28 16.37 -0.64
C MET A 170 5.73 16.58 -2.06
N GLU A 171 6.57 17.06 -2.98
CA GLU A 171 6.20 17.23 -4.38
C GLU A 171 5.77 15.90 -5.02
N LYS A 172 6.57 14.83 -4.84
CA LYS A 172 6.22 13.49 -5.33
C LYS A 172 4.95 12.95 -4.68
N MET A 173 4.69 13.28 -3.40
CA MET A 173 3.43 12.91 -2.73
C MET A 173 2.22 13.61 -3.34
N LEU A 174 2.36 14.88 -3.72
CA LEU A 174 1.29 15.61 -4.41
C LEU A 174 1.06 15.10 -5.83
N ILE A 175 2.12 14.75 -6.57
CA ILE A 175 2.01 14.08 -7.87
C ILE A 175 1.29 12.74 -7.71
N ARG A 176 1.65 11.94 -6.71
CA ARG A 176 0.94 10.68 -6.39
C ARG A 176 -0.54 10.93 -6.12
N LEU A 177 -0.87 11.95 -5.31
CA LEU A 177 -2.26 12.32 -5.05
C LEU A 177 -3.04 12.58 -6.34
N GLN A 178 -2.48 13.35 -7.28
CA GLN A 178 -3.13 13.63 -8.57
C GLN A 178 -3.37 12.34 -9.38
N MET A 179 -2.40 11.42 -9.38
CA MET A 179 -2.54 10.13 -10.05
C MET A 179 -3.63 9.26 -9.39
N ASP A 180 -3.68 9.23 -8.06
CA ASP A 180 -4.69 8.47 -7.31
C ASP A 180 -6.09 9.08 -7.47
N LEU A 181 -6.23 10.40 -7.57
CA LEU A 181 -7.50 11.07 -7.90
C LEU A 181 -7.93 10.77 -9.33
N CYS A 182 -7.00 10.76 -10.29
CA CYS A 182 -7.28 10.36 -11.66
C CYS A 182 -7.73 8.89 -11.74
N TYR A 183 -7.05 8.00 -10.98
CA TYR A 183 -7.48 6.62 -10.84
C TYR A 183 -8.89 6.52 -10.26
N LEU A 184 -9.22 7.25 -9.19
CA LEU A 184 -10.56 7.26 -8.60
C LEU A 184 -11.64 7.55 -9.64
N GLN A 185 -11.41 8.57 -10.48
CA GLN A 185 -12.38 8.98 -11.51
C GLN A 185 -12.52 7.97 -12.67
N LYS A 186 -11.43 7.28 -13.01
CA LYS A 186 -11.36 6.40 -14.19
C LYS A 186 -11.31 4.91 -13.84
N ARG A 187 -11.36 4.55 -12.54
CA ARG A 187 -11.23 3.16 -12.12
C ARG A 187 -12.35 2.29 -12.65
N SER A 188 -11.98 1.09 -13.04
CA SER A 188 -12.85 0.01 -13.48
C SER A 188 -12.17 -1.32 -13.18
N LEU A 189 -12.90 -2.43 -13.25
CA LEU A 189 -12.32 -3.77 -13.11
C LEU A 189 -11.20 -4.01 -14.14
N TRP A 190 -11.36 -3.48 -15.36
CA TRP A 190 -10.36 -3.58 -16.40
C TRP A 190 -9.10 -2.77 -16.10
N THR A 191 -9.25 -1.58 -15.54
CA THR A 191 -8.12 -0.75 -15.08
C THR A 191 -7.35 -1.46 -13.96
N ASP A 192 -8.06 -2.05 -12.99
CA ASP A 192 -7.44 -2.82 -11.91
C ASP A 192 -6.65 -4.01 -12.45
N PHE A 193 -7.24 -4.77 -13.37
CA PHE A 193 -6.56 -5.89 -14.01
C PHE A 193 -5.26 -5.48 -14.72
N LYS A 194 -5.28 -4.37 -15.46
CA LYS A 194 -4.08 -3.83 -16.09
C LYS A 194 -3.00 -3.45 -15.08
N ILE A 195 -3.38 -2.80 -13.98
CA ILE A 195 -2.44 -2.41 -12.92
C ILE A 195 -1.79 -3.66 -12.31
N ILE A 196 -2.57 -4.70 -12.00
CA ILE A 196 -2.06 -5.96 -11.45
C ILE A 196 -1.05 -6.61 -12.41
N LEU A 197 -1.39 -6.73 -13.70
CA LEU A 197 -0.49 -7.30 -14.70
C LEU A 197 0.81 -6.49 -14.85
N THR A 198 0.70 -5.16 -14.86
CA THR A 198 1.88 -4.29 -14.97
C THR A 198 2.77 -4.42 -13.73
N THR A 199 2.17 -4.48 -12.54
CA THR A 199 2.90 -4.70 -11.28
C THR A 199 3.61 -6.05 -11.29
N ALA A 200 2.92 -7.13 -11.67
CA ALA A 200 3.52 -8.45 -11.77
C ALA A 200 4.70 -8.48 -12.76
N ASN A 201 4.56 -7.85 -13.93
CA ASN A 201 5.62 -7.73 -14.90
C ASN A 201 6.84 -6.95 -14.35
N TYR A 202 6.63 -5.89 -13.58
CA TYR A 202 7.72 -5.13 -12.97
C TYR A 202 8.47 -5.96 -11.91
N ILE A 203 7.74 -6.69 -11.06
CA ILE A 203 8.34 -7.57 -10.04
C ILE A 203 9.18 -8.66 -10.71
N ILE A 204 8.66 -9.33 -11.75
CA ILE A 204 9.35 -10.40 -12.45
C ILE A 204 10.61 -9.88 -13.17
N ASN A 205 10.56 -8.71 -13.78
CA ASN A 205 11.68 -8.11 -14.51
C ASN A 205 12.65 -7.33 -13.61
N GLY A 206 12.47 -7.35 -12.29
CA GLY A 206 13.35 -6.68 -11.33
C GLY A 206 13.38 -5.15 -11.46
N LYS A 207 12.37 -4.53 -12.06
CA LYS A 207 12.26 -3.08 -12.10
C LYS A 207 11.81 -2.59 -10.72
N LYS A 208 12.54 -1.63 -10.15
CA LYS A 208 12.16 -0.99 -8.87
C LYS A 208 10.87 -0.19 -9.10
N ILE A 209 9.87 -0.50 -8.30
CA ILE A 209 8.56 0.20 -8.26
C ILE A 209 8.61 1.24 -7.14
#